data_9262ab73a2665a284101d0d716cbc9d6
#
_entry.id   9262ab73a2665a284101d0d716cbc9d6
#
_cell.length_a   1.000
_cell.length_b   1.000
_cell.length_c   1.000
_cell.angle_alpha   90.00
_cell.angle_beta   90.00
_cell.angle_gamma   90.00
#
_symmetry.space_group_name_H-M   'P 1'
#
loop_
_entity.id
_entity.type
_entity.pdbx_description
1 polymer ?
#
loop_
_entity_poly.entity_id
_entity_poly.type
_entity_poly.pdbx_seq_one_letter_code
_entity_poly.pdbx_strand_id
1 'polypeptide(L)'
;VHKKRMTQPMKMTAYEKHDWAEIDLDALRNNFRAVKARAGEMPLCAVVKADSYGHGAVECAKVFAEEGAAWLAVSCLAEARQLRKAGLTLPILILGHVEPSRAPVLIQEDITAACYSLPQARALSEAACAVGGKVKVHLKADTGMGRIGFALRTDFDAALAEMLDACRLPGLDVPGL
;
A
#
# COMPACT_ATOMS: atom_id res chain seq x y z
N VAL A 1 -7.06 33.04 12.56
CA VAL A 1 -6.34 32.06 11.73
C VAL A 1 -4.92 31.97 12.28
N HIS A 2 -4.66 30.96 13.14
CA HIS A 2 -3.33 30.76 13.73
C HIS A 2 -2.54 29.78 12.85
N LYS A 3 -1.63 30.31 12.02
CA LYS A 3 -0.61 29.52 11.33
C LYS A 3 0.40 29.04 12.39
N LYS A 4 0.30 27.79 12.84
CA LYS A 4 1.40 27.12 13.53
C LYS A 4 2.47 26.76 12.49
N ARG A 5 3.46 27.62 12.32
CA ARG A 5 4.72 27.28 11.67
C ARG A 5 5.43 26.27 12.56
N MET A 6 5.46 25.00 12.16
CA MET A 6 6.45 24.07 12.69
C MET A 6 7.78 24.33 11.99
N THR A 7 8.54 25.27 12.49
CA THR A 7 9.94 25.43 12.13
C THR A 7 10.78 24.61 13.10
N GLN A 8 11.04 23.34 12.77
CA GLN A 8 12.26 22.72 13.29
C GLN A 8 13.43 23.19 12.42
N PRO A 9 14.52 23.70 13.00
CA PRO A 9 15.69 24.06 12.22
C PRO A 9 16.30 22.78 11.66
N MET A 10 16.17 22.60 10.36
CA MET A 10 16.85 21.55 9.63
C MET A 10 18.35 21.85 9.71
N LYS A 11 19.15 20.93 10.30
CA LYS A 11 20.61 21.01 10.25
C LYS A 11 21.02 21.06 8.76
N MET A 12 21.39 22.25 8.30
CA MET A 12 21.95 22.43 6.97
C MET A 12 23.28 21.70 6.90
N THR A 13 23.34 20.64 6.10
CA THR A 13 24.60 20.10 5.60
C THR A 13 25.15 21.05 4.54
N ALA A 14 26.45 21.08 4.33
CA ALA A 14 27.24 22.07 3.60
C ALA A 14 26.87 22.38 2.12
N TYR A 15 25.70 21.97 1.66
CA TYR A 15 25.12 22.35 0.37
C TYR A 15 23.87 23.19 0.64
N GLU A 16 23.96 24.49 0.34
CA GLU A 16 22.78 25.34 0.28
C GLU A 16 21.83 24.77 -0.79
N LYS A 17 20.70 24.22 -0.35
CA LYS A 17 19.63 23.85 -1.29
C LYS A 17 18.93 25.14 -1.69
N HIS A 18 19.01 25.49 -2.97
CA HIS A 18 18.35 26.67 -3.51
C HIS A 18 16.84 26.49 -3.65
N ASP A 19 16.37 25.22 -3.73
CA ASP A 19 14.98 24.86 -3.94
C ASP A 19 14.48 23.91 -2.84
N TRP A 20 13.26 24.13 -2.38
CA TRP A 20 12.54 23.22 -1.46
C TRP A 20 11.06 23.19 -1.78
N ALA A 21 10.38 22.11 -1.39
CA ALA A 21 8.94 22.02 -1.41
C ALA A 21 8.38 22.22 0.01
N GLU A 22 7.41 23.11 0.15
CA GLU A 22 6.67 23.33 1.41
C GLU A 22 5.33 22.61 1.32
N ILE A 23 5.12 21.61 2.20
CA ILE A 23 3.90 20.78 2.19
C ILE A 23 2.98 21.27 3.31
N ASP A 24 1.81 21.75 2.93
CA ASP A 24 0.75 22.17 3.84
C ASP A 24 -0.12 20.96 4.25
N LEU A 25 0.11 20.46 5.46
CA LEU A 25 -0.63 19.31 5.99
C LEU A 25 -2.10 19.63 6.31
N ASP A 26 -2.44 20.89 6.57
CA ASP A 26 -3.83 21.28 6.80
C ASP A 26 -4.60 21.31 5.46
N ALA A 27 -3.96 21.74 4.38
CA ALA A 27 -4.53 21.63 3.04
C ALA A 27 -4.73 20.15 2.65
N LEU A 28 -3.77 19.28 2.96
CA LEU A 28 -3.87 17.83 2.73
C LEU A 28 -5.06 17.23 3.50
N ARG A 29 -5.22 17.60 4.77
CA ARG A 29 -6.33 17.21 5.64
C ARG A 29 -7.68 17.62 5.06
N ASN A 30 -7.80 18.87 4.66
CA ASN A 30 -9.02 19.41 4.06
C ASN A 30 -9.38 18.70 2.74
N ASN A 31 -8.37 18.40 1.90
CA ASN A 31 -8.57 17.66 0.67
C ASN A 31 -9.06 16.24 0.94
N PHE A 32 -8.46 15.54 1.91
CA PHE A 32 -8.91 14.20 2.29
C PHE A 32 -10.35 14.19 2.79
N ARG A 33 -10.73 15.15 3.65
CA ARG A 33 -12.11 15.32 4.14
C ARG A 33 -13.10 15.56 3.01
N ALA A 34 -12.72 16.36 2.01
CA ALA A 34 -13.57 16.62 0.85
C ALA A 34 -13.80 15.35 0.01
N VAL A 35 -12.75 14.55 -0.21
CA VAL A 35 -12.85 13.24 -0.88
C VAL A 35 -13.72 12.28 -0.07
N LYS A 36 -13.50 12.20 1.25
CA LYS A 36 -14.27 11.33 2.16
C LYS A 36 -15.76 11.69 2.16
N ALA A 37 -16.10 12.97 2.18
CA ALA A 37 -17.48 13.42 2.10
C ALA A 37 -18.18 12.99 0.79
N ARG A 38 -17.43 12.94 -0.32
CA ARG A 38 -17.94 12.46 -1.61
C ARG A 38 -18.07 10.95 -1.68
N ALA A 39 -17.16 10.22 -0.99
CA ALA A 39 -17.18 8.77 -0.92
C ALA A 39 -18.28 8.22 0.00
N GLY A 40 -18.81 9.05 0.92
CA GLY A 40 -19.81 8.62 1.91
C GLY A 40 -19.26 7.53 2.83
N GLU A 41 -19.96 6.41 2.91
CA GLU A 41 -19.57 5.26 3.76
C GLU A 41 -18.49 4.36 3.14
N MET A 42 -18.05 4.63 1.90
CA MET A 42 -17.03 3.82 1.24
C MET A 42 -15.67 3.99 1.92
N PRO A 43 -14.98 2.89 2.30
CA PRO A 43 -13.66 2.98 2.89
C PRO A 43 -12.63 3.52 1.88
N LEU A 44 -11.78 4.44 2.34
CA LEU A 44 -10.75 5.05 1.51
C LEU A 44 -9.38 4.40 1.74
N CYS A 45 -8.69 4.08 0.65
CA CYS A 45 -7.30 3.68 0.64
C CYS A 45 -6.43 4.85 0.19
N ALA A 46 -5.59 5.38 1.08
CA ALA A 46 -4.69 6.47 0.76
C ALA A 46 -3.38 5.96 0.15
N VAL A 47 -3.07 6.39 -1.07
CA VAL A 47 -1.87 5.96 -1.80
C VAL A 47 -0.70 6.90 -1.49
N VAL A 48 0.29 6.39 -0.75
CA VAL A 48 1.45 7.17 -0.26
C VAL A 48 2.79 6.64 -0.80
N LYS A 49 2.76 5.90 -1.91
CA LYS A 49 3.95 5.39 -2.61
C LYS A 49 4.86 6.52 -3.10
N ALA A 50 6.11 6.19 -3.42
CA ALA A 50 7.12 7.14 -3.92
C ALA A 50 7.23 8.39 -3.02
N ASP A 51 7.36 8.14 -1.71
CA ASP A 51 7.39 9.19 -0.68
C ASP A 51 6.17 10.13 -0.73
N SER A 52 4.97 9.55 -0.91
CA SER A 52 3.72 10.30 -1.14
C SER A 52 3.85 11.26 -2.34
N TYR A 53 4.42 10.74 -3.44
CA TYR A 53 4.74 11.53 -4.65
C TYR A 53 5.61 12.76 -4.35
N GLY A 54 6.56 12.61 -3.42
CA GLY A 54 7.49 13.65 -2.99
C GLY A 54 6.96 14.57 -1.88
N HIS A 55 5.79 14.28 -1.30
CA HIS A 55 5.20 15.08 -0.21
C HIS A 55 5.61 14.60 1.19
N GLY A 56 6.37 13.52 1.31
CA GLY A 56 6.73 12.92 2.60
C GLY A 56 5.73 11.85 3.05
N ALA A 57 6.02 10.56 2.79
CA ALA A 57 5.08 9.47 3.00
C ALA A 57 4.61 9.33 4.45
N VAL A 58 5.52 9.47 5.41
CA VAL A 58 5.20 9.28 6.83
C VAL A 58 4.24 10.35 7.35
N GLU A 59 4.52 11.63 7.06
CA GLU A 59 3.69 12.73 7.55
C GLU A 59 2.33 12.75 6.85
N CYS A 60 2.29 12.50 5.54
CA CYS A 60 1.03 12.35 4.82
C CYS A 60 0.20 11.16 5.34
N ALA A 61 0.83 10.00 5.57
CA ALA A 61 0.14 8.82 6.08
C ALA A 61 -0.43 9.02 7.49
N LYS A 62 0.25 9.78 8.37
CA LYS A 62 -0.28 10.16 9.68
C LYS A 62 -1.55 10.99 9.54
N VAL A 63 -1.53 12.01 8.67
CA VAL A 63 -2.70 12.84 8.40
C VAL A 63 -3.85 11.99 7.89
N PHE A 64 -3.61 11.12 6.91
CA PHE A 64 -4.68 10.25 6.38
C PHE A 64 -5.22 9.28 7.43
N ALA A 65 -4.38 8.74 8.30
CA ALA A 65 -4.78 7.87 9.39
C ALA A 65 -5.68 8.62 10.41
N GLU A 66 -5.29 9.83 10.82
CA GLU A 66 -6.06 10.71 11.71
C GLU A 66 -7.43 11.06 11.12
N GLU A 67 -7.51 11.27 9.80
CA GLU A 67 -8.76 11.58 9.09
C GLU A 67 -9.60 10.35 8.74
N GLY A 68 -9.14 9.15 9.13
CA GLY A 68 -9.89 7.91 9.01
C GLY A 68 -9.79 7.25 7.65
N ALA A 69 -8.61 7.26 7.04
CA ALA A 69 -8.29 6.32 5.97
C ALA A 69 -8.41 4.89 6.50
N ALA A 70 -8.98 4.00 5.69
CA ALA A 70 -9.11 2.59 6.05
C ALA A 70 -7.84 1.79 5.71
N TRP A 71 -7.13 2.21 4.68
CA TRP A 71 -5.91 1.55 4.17
C TRP A 71 -4.88 2.58 3.74
N LEU A 72 -3.62 2.16 3.78
CA LEU A 72 -2.52 2.83 3.09
C LEU A 72 -2.03 1.94 1.94
N ALA A 73 -1.61 2.53 0.81
CA ALA A 73 -1.04 1.77 -0.29
C ALA A 73 0.32 2.34 -0.71
N VAL A 74 1.25 1.44 -0.96
CA VAL A 74 2.64 1.74 -1.31
C VAL A 74 3.09 0.92 -2.53
N SER A 75 4.27 1.20 -3.08
CA SER A 75 4.77 0.48 -4.25
C SER A 75 5.58 -0.77 -3.91
N CYS A 76 6.28 -0.79 -2.77
CA CYS A 76 7.21 -1.85 -2.43
C CYS A 76 7.30 -2.09 -0.91
N LEU A 77 7.95 -3.20 -0.54
CA LEU A 77 8.13 -3.60 0.86
C LEU A 77 8.93 -2.57 1.68
N ALA A 78 9.92 -1.90 1.08
CA ALA A 78 10.72 -0.90 1.78
C ALA A 78 9.87 0.28 2.26
N GLU A 79 8.97 0.78 1.41
CA GLU A 79 8.02 1.84 1.76
C GLU A 79 7.03 1.39 2.84
N ALA A 80 6.48 0.16 2.74
CA ALA A 80 5.60 -0.39 3.77
C ALA A 80 6.29 -0.44 5.14
N ARG A 81 7.53 -0.93 5.17
CA ARG A 81 8.34 -1.00 6.39
C ARG A 81 8.70 0.38 6.95
N GLN A 82 8.88 1.38 6.09
CA GLN A 82 9.08 2.77 6.54
C GLN A 82 7.87 3.26 7.33
N LEU A 83 6.65 3.00 6.85
CA LEU A 83 5.41 3.36 7.55
C LEU A 83 5.26 2.58 8.86
N ARG A 84 5.54 1.27 8.87
CA ARG A 84 5.50 0.46 10.11
C ARG A 84 6.50 0.97 11.16
N LYS A 85 7.74 1.29 10.77
CA LYS A 85 8.74 1.89 11.67
C LYS A 85 8.33 3.24 12.21
N ALA A 86 7.52 4.00 11.48
CA ALA A 86 6.95 5.27 11.93
C ALA A 86 5.71 5.11 12.85
N GLY A 87 5.34 3.86 13.18
CA GLY A 87 4.23 3.55 14.09
C GLY A 87 2.84 3.52 13.44
N LEU A 88 2.75 3.52 12.11
CA LEU A 88 1.47 3.40 11.40
C LEU A 88 0.94 1.96 11.53
N THR A 89 -0.27 1.81 12.09
CA THR A 89 -0.93 0.52 12.36
C THR A 89 -2.02 0.17 11.34
N LEU A 90 -2.44 1.12 10.51
CA LEU A 90 -3.42 0.85 9.45
C LEU A 90 -2.98 -0.31 8.55
N PRO A 91 -3.91 -1.06 7.95
CA PRO A 91 -3.59 -2.01 6.90
C PRO A 91 -2.78 -1.35 5.78
N ILE A 92 -1.73 -2.03 5.32
CA ILE A 92 -0.86 -1.53 4.24
C ILE A 92 -0.91 -2.53 3.09
N LEU A 93 -1.22 -2.03 1.88
CA LEU A 93 -1.22 -2.80 0.64
C LEU A 93 0.00 -2.42 -0.21
N ILE A 94 0.83 -3.40 -0.56
CA ILE A 94 1.88 -3.23 -1.57
C ILE A 94 1.26 -3.46 -2.95
N LEU A 95 1.26 -2.42 -3.80
CA LEU A 95 0.68 -2.45 -5.14
C LEU A 95 1.58 -3.11 -6.19
N GLY A 96 2.88 -3.20 -5.92
CA GLY A 96 3.88 -3.77 -6.82
C GLY A 96 4.21 -5.23 -6.52
N HIS A 97 5.23 -5.75 -7.21
CA HIS A 97 5.73 -7.10 -6.98
C HIS A 97 6.40 -7.22 -5.61
N VAL A 98 6.19 -8.36 -4.96
CA VAL A 98 6.92 -8.78 -3.77
C VAL A 98 7.50 -10.17 -4.02
N GLU A 99 8.80 -10.31 -3.78
CA GLU A 99 9.49 -11.59 -3.88
C GLU A 99 8.92 -12.59 -2.87
N PRO A 100 8.62 -13.86 -3.26
CA PRO A 100 8.08 -14.87 -2.35
C PRO A 100 8.92 -15.10 -1.10
N SER A 101 10.25 -14.96 -1.18
CA SER A 101 11.17 -15.05 -0.05
C SER A 101 10.89 -14.03 1.06
N ARG A 102 10.07 -13.02 0.80
CA ARG A 102 9.66 -12.00 1.77
C ARG A 102 8.39 -12.36 2.54
N ALA A 103 7.76 -13.50 2.26
CA ALA A 103 6.57 -13.96 2.99
C ALA A 103 6.71 -13.89 4.52
N PRO A 104 7.82 -14.28 5.16
CA PRO A 104 7.98 -14.15 6.62
C PRO A 104 7.84 -12.71 7.10
N VAL A 105 8.39 -11.74 6.36
CA VAL A 105 8.33 -10.31 6.72
C VAL A 105 6.91 -9.76 6.53
N LEU A 106 6.22 -10.15 5.44
CA LEU A 106 4.83 -9.75 5.23
C LEU A 106 3.92 -10.22 6.37
N ILE A 107 4.11 -11.46 6.82
CA ILE A 107 3.36 -12.06 7.94
C ILE A 107 3.68 -11.33 9.24
N GLN A 108 4.97 -11.17 9.56
CA GLN A 108 5.42 -10.57 10.82
C GLN A 108 5.01 -9.11 10.98
N GLU A 109 5.07 -8.33 9.90
CA GLU A 109 4.77 -6.90 9.91
C GLU A 109 3.32 -6.59 9.51
N ASP A 110 2.49 -7.61 9.33
CA ASP A 110 1.08 -7.51 8.91
C ASP A 110 0.88 -6.63 7.66
N ILE A 111 1.59 -6.99 6.58
CA ILE A 111 1.56 -6.26 5.31
C ILE A 111 0.88 -7.12 4.25
N THR A 112 -0.08 -6.54 3.53
CA THR A 112 -0.81 -7.18 2.44
C THR A 112 -0.08 -6.95 1.11
N ALA A 113 0.08 -7.99 0.30
CA ALA A 113 0.69 -7.90 -1.03
C ALA A 113 -0.35 -7.98 -2.14
N ALA A 114 -0.15 -7.26 -3.25
CA ALA A 114 -0.90 -7.51 -4.46
C ALA A 114 -0.44 -8.83 -5.10
N CYS A 115 -1.39 -9.71 -5.41
CA CYS A 115 -1.18 -10.94 -6.13
C CYS A 115 -1.82 -10.83 -7.51
N TYR A 116 -1.04 -11.05 -8.57
CA TYR A 116 -1.43 -10.72 -9.94
C TYR A 116 -1.28 -11.88 -10.93
N SER A 117 -0.91 -13.07 -10.46
CA SER A 117 -0.85 -14.30 -11.26
C SER A 117 -0.85 -15.54 -10.38
N LEU A 118 -1.33 -16.65 -10.92
CA LEU A 118 -1.34 -17.94 -10.20
C LEU A 118 0.07 -18.46 -9.87
N PRO A 119 1.09 -18.33 -10.73
CA PRO A 119 2.47 -18.72 -10.36
C PRO A 119 2.99 -17.93 -9.15
N GLN A 120 2.76 -16.61 -9.08
CA GLN A 120 3.13 -15.80 -7.92
C GLN A 120 2.35 -16.22 -6.67
N ALA A 121 1.05 -16.48 -6.79
CA ALA A 121 0.20 -16.95 -5.70
C ALA A 121 0.75 -18.25 -5.09
N ARG A 122 1.11 -19.23 -5.95
CA ARG A 122 1.68 -20.51 -5.52
C ARG A 122 3.01 -20.31 -4.78
N ALA A 123 3.91 -19.51 -5.33
CA ALA A 123 5.22 -19.25 -4.71
C ALA A 123 5.09 -18.53 -3.36
N LEU A 124 4.20 -17.55 -3.23
CA LEU A 124 3.90 -16.89 -1.96
C LEU A 124 3.28 -17.86 -0.95
N SER A 125 2.35 -18.70 -1.39
CA SER A 125 1.71 -19.71 -0.53
C SER A 125 2.72 -20.73 -0.02
N GLU A 126 3.60 -21.25 -0.88
CA GLU A 126 4.65 -22.19 -0.49
C GLU A 126 5.60 -21.57 0.54
N ALA A 127 6.06 -20.35 0.31
CA ALA A 127 6.93 -19.64 1.23
C ALA A 127 6.25 -19.32 2.57
N ALA A 128 4.95 -19.02 2.58
CA ALA A 128 4.18 -18.81 3.79
C ALA A 128 3.99 -20.11 4.59
N CYS A 129 3.65 -21.23 3.91
CA CYS A 129 3.52 -22.54 4.54
C CYS A 129 4.84 -23.01 5.16
N ALA A 130 5.98 -22.73 4.53
CA ALA A 130 7.31 -23.10 5.04
C ALA A 130 7.61 -22.47 6.41
N VAL A 131 6.97 -21.35 6.75
CA VAL A 131 7.09 -20.67 8.06
C VAL A 131 5.85 -20.82 8.94
N GLY A 132 4.91 -21.69 8.56
CA GLY A 132 3.72 -21.99 9.33
C GLY A 132 2.70 -20.84 9.41
N GLY A 133 2.70 -19.92 8.43
CA GLY A 133 1.83 -18.77 8.40
C GLY A 133 1.01 -18.63 7.12
N LYS A 134 0.29 -17.50 7.01
CA LYS A 134 -0.44 -17.10 5.81
C LYS A 134 -0.10 -15.67 5.43
N VAL A 135 0.15 -15.41 4.16
CA VAL A 135 0.32 -14.06 3.62
C VAL A 135 -1.05 -13.51 3.22
N LYS A 136 -1.37 -12.30 3.69
CA LYS A 136 -2.53 -11.56 3.22
C LYS A 136 -2.27 -11.04 1.81
N VAL A 137 -3.18 -11.30 0.87
CA VAL A 137 -3.07 -10.82 -0.50
C VAL A 137 -4.38 -10.23 -1.01
N HIS A 138 -4.28 -9.16 -1.81
CA HIS A 138 -5.37 -8.75 -2.69
C HIS A 138 -5.09 -9.27 -4.09
N LEU A 139 -6.05 -9.97 -4.69
CA LEU A 139 -5.94 -10.38 -6.09
C LEU A 139 -6.08 -9.15 -6.97
N LYS A 140 -5.17 -8.97 -7.90
CA LYS A 140 -5.17 -7.82 -8.79
C LYS A 140 -5.71 -8.19 -10.16
N ALA A 141 -6.91 -7.73 -10.48
CA ALA A 141 -7.52 -7.87 -11.79
C ALA A 141 -7.00 -6.80 -12.77
N ASP A 142 -6.53 -7.21 -13.95
CA ASP A 142 -6.23 -6.26 -15.04
C ASP A 142 -7.49 -6.08 -15.90
N THR A 143 -8.17 -4.97 -15.68
CA THR A 143 -9.36 -4.57 -16.43
C THR A 143 -9.05 -3.72 -17.66
N GLY A 144 -7.77 -3.55 -18.02
CA GLY A 144 -7.35 -2.86 -19.25
C GLY A 144 -6.15 -1.95 -19.13
N MET A 145 -5.54 -1.79 -17.96
CA MET A 145 -4.30 -1.01 -17.84
C MET A 145 -3.11 -1.72 -18.50
N GLY A 146 -3.12 -3.08 -18.56
CA GLY A 146 -2.11 -3.88 -19.24
C GLY A 146 -0.73 -3.84 -18.59
N ARG A 147 -0.63 -3.67 -17.26
CA ARG A 147 0.65 -3.62 -16.56
C ARG A 147 0.94 -4.88 -15.77
N ILE A 148 0.17 -5.16 -14.74
CA ILE A 148 0.17 -6.38 -13.93
C ILE A 148 -1.26 -6.67 -13.43
N GLY A 149 -1.63 -7.93 -13.39
CA GLY A 149 -2.95 -8.39 -12.95
C GLY A 149 -3.35 -9.65 -13.67
N PHE A 150 -4.31 -10.37 -13.15
CA PHE A 150 -4.99 -11.43 -13.87
C PHE A 150 -5.69 -10.83 -15.09
N ALA A 151 -5.43 -11.36 -16.28
CA ALA A 151 -5.75 -10.73 -17.58
C ALA A 151 -7.23 -10.91 -17.97
N LEU A 152 -8.16 -10.34 -17.21
CA LEU A 152 -9.62 -10.53 -17.40
C LEU A 152 -10.13 -10.11 -18.79
N ARG A 153 -9.46 -9.17 -19.45
CA ARG A 153 -9.88 -8.73 -20.79
C ARG A 153 -9.44 -9.64 -21.92
N THR A 154 -8.40 -10.43 -21.71
CA THR A 154 -7.85 -11.32 -22.74
C THR A 154 -8.58 -12.66 -22.73
N ASP A 155 -8.74 -13.24 -21.55
CA ASP A 155 -9.46 -14.50 -21.33
C ASP A 155 -10.07 -14.47 -19.93
N PHE A 156 -11.35 -14.10 -19.86
CA PHE A 156 -12.06 -13.93 -18.59
C PHE A 156 -12.17 -15.25 -17.83
N ASP A 157 -12.55 -16.33 -18.51
CA ASP A 157 -12.81 -17.62 -17.84
C ASP A 157 -11.53 -18.24 -17.30
N ALA A 158 -10.43 -18.18 -18.07
CA ALA A 158 -9.13 -18.64 -17.60
C ALA A 158 -8.61 -17.80 -16.44
N ALA A 159 -8.69 -16.47 -16.52
CA ALA A 159 -8.26 -15.57 -15.44
C ALA A 159 -9.09 -15.80 -14.17
N LEU A 160 -10.41 -15.97 -14.29
CA LEU A 160 -11.29 -16.28 -13.16
C LEU A 160 -10.93 -17.61 -12.51
N ALA A 161 -10.69 -18.65 -13.32
CA ALA A 161 -10.26 -19.95 -12.81
C ALA A 161 -8.94 -19.85 -12.02
N GLU A 162 -7.93 -19.14 -12.55
CA GLU A 162 -6.67 -18.89 -11.86
C GLU A 162 -6.86 -18.13 -10.54
N MET A 163 -7.74 -17.12 -10.50
CA MET A 163 -8.04 -16.35 -9.29
C MET A 163 -8.72 -17.24 -8.24
N LEU A 164 -9.67 -18.09 -8.64
CA LEU A 164 -10.32 -19.06 -7.75
C LEU A 164 -9.32 -20.09 -7.20
N ASP A 165 -8.39 -20.55 -8.02
CA ASP A 165 -7.32 -21.44 -7.57
C ASP A 165 -6.39 -20.73 -6.56
N ALA A 166 -6.04 -19.47 -6.80
CA ALA A 166 -5.25 -18.67 -5.85
C ALA A 166 -5.96 -18.55 -4.47
N CYS A 167 -7.29 -18.37 -4.45
CA CYS A 167 -8.07 -18.31 -3.21
C CYS A 167 -8.04 -19.62 -2.39
N ARG A 168 -7.75 -20.74 -3.03
CA ARG A 168 -7.72 -22.08 -2.37
C ARG A 168 -6.35 -22.45 -1.80
N LEU A 169 -5.32 -21.65 -2.06
CA LEU A 169 -3.96 -21.95 -1.63
C LEU A 169 -3.82 -21.82 -0.10
N PRO A 170 -3.26 -22.83 0.58
CA PRO A 170 -3.28 -22.90 2.04
C PRO A 170 -2.46 -21.81 2.74
N GLY A 171 -1.41 -21.32 2.10
CA GLY A 171 -0.53 -20.26 2.64
C GLY A 171 -1.01 -18.84 2.34
N LEU A 172 -2.18 -18.66 1.74
CA LEU A 172 -2.74 -17.34 1.47
C LEU A 172 -3.99 -17.07 2.30
N ASP A 173 -4.15 -15.80 2.65
CA ASP A 173 -5.39 -15.20 3.13
C ASP A 173 -5.77 -14.11 2.11
N VAL A 174 -6.97 -14.23 1.50
CA VAL A 174 -7.39 -13.38 0.38
C VAL A 174 -8.57 -12.51 0.80
N PRO A 175 -8.33 -11.42 1.57
CA PRO A 175 -9.41 -10.53 2.05
C PRO A 175 -9.95 -9.58 0.98
N GLY A 176 -9.33 -9.49 -0.20
CA GLY A 176 -9.73 -8.49 -1.19
C GLY A 176 -9.34 -8.78 -2.64
N LEU A 177 -9.96 -8.00 -3.50
CA LEU A 177 -9.75 -7.94 -4.94
C LEU A 177 -9.39 -6.52 -5.34
#